data_61c2e8928e02f84e68de3acc97cf9ceb
#
_entry.id   61c2e8928e02f84e68de3acc97cf9ceb
#
_cell.length_a   1.000
_cell.length_b   1.000
_cell.length_c   1.000
_cell.angle_alpha   90.00
_cell.angle_beta   90.00
_cell.angle_gamma   90.00
#
_symmetry.space_group_name_H-M   'P 1'
#
loop_
_entity.id
_entity.type
_entity.pdbx_description
1 polymer ?
#
loop_
_entity_poly.entity_id
_entity_poly.type
_entity_poly.pdbx_seq_one_letter_code
_entity_poly.pdbx_strand_id
1 'polypeptide(L)'
;MTNGSLVQSLRSHLAWWGLKRFTSDEAYFQWQRETLSPVEIATLLREVEQKRRGSSADEVSFYDATAGSNILPVLHSQQYDYYLAIGPRVTDRIGKARSIQSILDVGCGAGILTTFYAREHPDRRFVGIDRSSASIARATKQAQALGLTNVQFECLDLEHMPPTHFSDLVLATHVLVQAEQDPGVPSRSWNTFERAGESELQADFERRTGIGARLDHLNALLSAQGRMIVFEKTRQLARRVPLQRALAARGLGLIEQPELIRYRLVEEIADDGPFYVLGRGASRQFHWDDSPEPDEGPPFDRAKLKSGLTDPDEPLYENHWPSAQHVWEQLRDKHFLKETTKQEPDGRQLHVELGQAEEGVYLYFANTLDQRQLVLVEPARMAMLESYYQEILDSISS
;
A
#
# COMPACT_ATOMS: atom_id res chain seq x y z
N MET A 1 -1.79 8.08 28.06
CA MET A 1 -3.22 7.83 27.76
C MET A 1 -3.40 6.34 27.45
N THR A 2 -4.54 5.76 27.78
CA THR A 2 -4.86 4.40 27.33
C THR A 2 -5.19 4.41 25.85
N ASN A 3 -4.92 3.30 25.13
CA ASN A 3 -5.19 3.20 23.69
C ASN A 3 -6.66 3.55 23.33
N GLY A 4 -7.64 3.19 24.18
CA GLY A 4 -9.05 3.52 24.01
C GLY A 4 -9.36 5.02 24.06
N SER A 5 -8.68 5.77 24.95
CA SER A 5 -8.83 7.23 25.06
C SER A 5 -8.31 7.94 23.80
N LEU A 6 -7.19 7.47 23.25
CA LEU A 6 -6.59 8.05 22.05
C LEU A 6 -7.45 7.82 20.80
N VAL A 7 -8.01 6.61 20.64
CA VAL A 7 -8.94 6.30 19.54
C VAL A 7 -10.20 7.19 19.64
N GLN A 8 -10.72 7.42 20.84
CA GLN A 8 -11.87 8.30 21.01
C GLN A 8 -11.55 9.77 20.70
N SER A 9 -10.36 10.24 21.08
CA SER A 9 -9.87 11.58 20.72
C SER A 9 -9.78 11.74 19.20
N LEU A 10 -9.22 10.73 18.51
CA LEU A 10 -9.14 10.74 17.05
C LEU A 10 -10.52 10.73 16.39
N ARG A 11 -11.47 9.93 16.87
CA ARG A 11 -12.85 9.95 16.35
C ARG A 11 -13.49 11.33 16.45
N SER A 12 -13.32 11.99 17.58
CA SER A 12 -13.83 13.38 17.78
C SER A 12 -13.15 14.35 16.81
N HIS A 13 -11.85 14.17 16.56
CA HIS A 13 -11.11 14.96 15.60
C HIS A 13 -11.59 14.74 14.16
N LEU A 14 -11.77 13.48 13.72
CA LEU A 14 -12.30 13.17 12.39
C LEU A 14 -13.73 13.71 12.20
N ALA A 15 -14.57 13.62 13.24
CA ALA A 15 -15.91 14.22 13.21
C ALA A 15 -15.87 15.75 13.09
N TRP A 16 -14.90 16.42 13.73
CA TRP A 16 -14.70 17.88 13.57
C TRP A 16 -14.31 18.24 12.12
N TRP A 17 -13.55 17.37 11.44
CA TRP A 17 -13.24 17.49 10.01
C TRP A 17 -14.44 17.18 9.10
N GLY A 18 -15.58 16.74 9.67
CA GLY A 18 -16.78 16.33 8.93
C GLY A 18 -16.72 14.92 8.35
N LEU A 19 -15.72 14.10 8.73
CA LEU A 19 -15.62 12.74 8.26
C LEU A 19 -16.63 11.83 8.97
N LYS A 20 -17.18 10.89 8.22
CA LYS A 20 -18.10 9.86 8.71
C LYS A 20 -17.56 8.48 8.41
N ARG A 21 -17.81 7.54 9.31
CA ARG A 21 -17.49 6.13 9.10
C ARG A 21 -18.66 5.41 8.45
N PHE A 22 -18.37 4.65 7.42
CA PHE A 22 -19.33 3.80 6.73
C PHE A 22 -18.90 2.34 6.82
N THR A 23 -19.88 1.43 6.78
CA THR A 23 -19.68 -0.03 6.79
C THR A 23 -20.28 -0.67 5.55
N SER A 24 -20.93 0.12 4.67
CA SER A 24 -21.40 -0.32 3.37
C SER A 24 -21.18 0.75 2.31
N ASP A 25 -20.84 0.33 1.11
CA ASP A 25 -20.64 1.18 -0.06
C ASP A 25 -21.94 1.88 -0.45
N GLU A 26 -23.08 1.19 -0.32
CA GLU A 26 -24.40 1.78 -0.59
C GLU A 26 -24.65 3.02 0.28
N ALA A 27 -24.43 2.91 1.60
CA ALA A 27 -24.62 4.01 2.53
C ALA A 27 -23.63 5.16 2.27
N TYR A 28 -22.38 4.83 1.91
CA TYR A 28 -21.38 5.84 1.55
C TYR A 28 -21.78 6.59 0.28
N PHE A 29 -22.15 5.90 -0.80
CA PHE A 29 -22.54 6.53 -2.05
C PHE A 29 -23.88 7.29 -1.96
N GLN A 30 -24.81 6.82 -1.12
CA GLN A 30 -26.01 7.58 -0.82
C GLN A 30 -25.65 8.91 -0.15
N TRP A 31 -24.85 8.89 0.91
CA TRP A 31 -24.41 10.11 1.59
C TRP A 31 -23.61 11.05 0.66
N GLN A 32 -22.77 10.51 -0.22
CA GLN A 32 -22.05 11.30 -1.23
C GLN A 32 -23.03 12.09 -2.12
N ARG A 33 -24.08 11.44 -2.63
CA ARG A 33 -25.12 12.08 -3.46
C ARG A 33 -25.95 13.12 -2.69
N GLU A 34 -26.15 12.92 -1.40
CA GLU A 34 -26.86 13.87 -0.53
C GLU A 34 -25.99 15.09 -0.16
N THR A 35 -24.67 14.91 -0.12
CA THR A 35 -23.73 15.94 0.36
C THR A 35 -23.17 16.78 -0.79
N LEU A 36 -22.89 16.17 -1.93
CA LEU A 36 -22.30 16.85 -3.09
C LEU A 36 -23.35 17.22 -4.11
N SER A 37 -23.19 18.40 -4.71
CA SER A 37 -23.96 18.79 -5.89
C SER A 37 -23.60 17.92 -7.10
N PRO A 38 -24.48 17.81 -8.12
CA PRO A 38 -24.16 17.08 -9.35
C PRO A 38 -22.88 17.56 -10.04
N VAL A 39 -22.56 18.86 -9.95
CA VAL A 39 -21.33 19.43 -10.50
C VAL A 39 -20.10 18.96 -9.74
N GLU A 40 -20.14 18.92 -8.41
CA GLU A 40 -19.06 18.41 -7.56
C GLU A 40 -18.82 16.91 -7.80
N ILE A 41 -19.89 16.11 -7.93
CA ILE A 41 -19.78 14.67 -8.26
C ILE A 41 -19.12 14.50 -9.65
N ALA A 42 -19.57 15.23 -10.66
CA ALA A 42 -18.99 15.14 -12.01
C ALA A 42 -17.51 15.58 -12.01
N THR A 43 -17.16 16.59 -11.23
CA THR A 43 -15.77 17.01 -11.05
C THR A 43 -14.96 15.92 -10.38
N LEU A 44 -15.43 15.36 -9.27
CA LEU A 44 -14.73 14.28 -8.57
C LEU A 44 -14.47 13.07 -9.46
N LEU A 45 -15.47 12.61 -10.21
CA LEU A 45 -15.33 11.46 -11.12
C LEU A 45 -14.30 11.74 -12.22
N ARG A 46 -14.33 12.95 -12.81
CA ARG A 46 -13.34 13.34 -13.83
C ARG A 46 -11.92 13.36 -13.27
N GLU A 47 -11.71 13.96 -12.10
CA GLU A 47 -10.39 14.06 -11.46
C GLU A 47 -9.86 12.68 -11.05
N VAL A 48 -10.72 11.77 -10.56
CA VAL A 48 -10.36 10.37 -10.27
C VAL A 48 -9.89 9.65 -11.54
N GLU A 49 -10.64 9.79 -12.64
CA GLU A 49 -10.28 9.16 -13.90
C GLU A 49 -8.98 9.74 -14.50
N GLN A 50 -8.80 11.05 -14.39
CA GLN A 50 -7.59 11.71 -14.83
C GLN A 50 -6.38 11.26 -14.01
N LYS A 51 -6.50 11.18 -12.67
CA LYS A 51 -5.45 10.67 -11.77
C LYS A 51 -5.05 9.23 -12.14
N ARG A 52 -6.02 8.37 -12.48
CA ARG A 52 -5.74 6.96 -12.87
C ARG A 52 -4.91 6.84 -14.14
N ARG A 53 -5.06 7.79 -15.08
CA ARG A 53 -4.36 7.79 -16.38
C ARG A 53 -3.12 8.65 -16.40
N GLY A 54 -2.95 9.50 -15.40
CA GLY A 54 -2.11 10.66 -15.47
C GLY A 54 -0.74 10.55 -14.84
N SER A 55 -0.05 11.66 -14.97
CA SER A 55 1.29 11.92 -14.45
C SER A 55 1.24 12.43 -12.99
N SER A 56 2.43 12.68 -12.41
CA SER A 56 2.57 13.37 -11.12
C SER A 56 1.84 14.74 -11.06
N ALA A 57 1.74 15.45 -12.20
CA ALA A 57 1.00 16.72 -12.28
C ALA A 57 -0.52 16.52 -12.16
N ASP A 58 -1.06 15.44 -12.73
CA ASP A 58 -2.49 15.10 -12.61
C ASP A 58 -2.85 14.74 -11.18
N GLU A 59 -1.92 14.12 -10.44
CA GLU A 59 -2.10 13.84 -9.03
C GLU A 59 -2.22 15.13 -8.19
N VAL A 60 -1.36 16.12 -8.43
CA VAL A 60 -1.44 17.43 -7.76
C VAL A 60 -2.77 18.11 -8.09
N SER A 61 -3.19 18.10 -9.38
CA SER A 61 -4.48 18.65 -9.82
C SER A 61 -5.65 18.00 -9.09
N PHE A 62 -5.63 16.68 -8.94
CA PHE A 62 -6.64 15.94 -8.17
C PHE A 62 -6.75 16.46 -6.71
N TYR A 63 -5.64 16.59 -6.00
CA TYR A 63 -5.65 17.07 -4.62
C TYR A 63 -6.06 18.53 -4.51
N ASP A 64 -5.64 19.38 -5.45
CA ASP A 64 -6.05 20.79 -5.51
C ASP A 64 -7.57 20.91 -5.73
N ALA A 65 -8.14 20.14 -6.65
CA ALA A 65 -9.57 20.14 -6.93
C ALA A 65 -10.41 19.56 -5.76
N THR A 66 -9.87 18.59 -5.02
CA THR A 66 -10.57 17.90 -3.94
C THR A 66 -10.39 18.53 -2.56
N ALA A 67 -9.47 19.48 -2.39
CA ALA A 67 -9.30 20.23 -1.13
C ALA A 67 -10.49 21.12 -0.75
N GLY A 68 -11.48 21.25 -1.63
CA GLY A 68 -12.72 22.04 -1.41
C GLY A 68 -13.53 21.58 -0.20
N SER A 69 -14.38 22.49 0.30
CA SER A 69 -15.06 22.33 1.58
C SER A 69 -15.98 21.11 1.70
N ASN A 70 -16.68 20.73 0.62
CA ASN A 70 -17.65 19.63 0.65
C ASN A 70 -17.05 18.31 0.15
N ILE A 71 -16.14 18.37 -0.84
CA ILE A 71 -15.54 17.18 -1.46
C ILE A 71 -14.58 16.50 -0.47
N LEU A 72 -13.77 17.28 0.26
CA LEU A 72 -12.75 16.75 1.15
C LEU A 72 -13.31 15.77 2.20
N PRO A 73 -14.35 16.12 3.01
CA PRO A 73 -14.90 15.18 3.98
C PRO A 73 -15.46 13.91 3.34
N VAL A 74 -16.07 14.03 2.15
CA VAL A 74 -16.64 12.90 1.42
C VAL A 74 -15.51 11.95 1.00
N LEU A 75 -14.50 12.47 0.32
CA LEU A 75 -13.36 11.67 -0.15
C LEU A 75 -12.62 10.99 0.99
N HIS A 76 -12.30 11.74 2.05
CA HIS A 76 -11.54 11.22 3.19
C HIS A 76 -12.33 10.31 4.12
N SER A 77 -13.68 10.30 4.02
CA SER A 77 -14.51 9.35 4.76
C SER A 77 -14.31 7.90 4.31
N GLN A 78 -13.90 7.66 3.05
CA GLN A 78 -13.48 6.32 2.61
C GLN A 78 -12.27 5.81 3.38
N GLN A 79 -11.38 6.72 3.78
CA GLN A 79 -10.15 6.43 4.51
C GLN A 79 -10.32 6.48 6.04
N TYR A 80 -11.56 6.50 6.55
CA TYR A 80 -11.81 6.68 7.97
C TYR A 80 -11.07 5.65 8.84
N ASP A 81 -11.14 4.37 8.47
CA ASP A 81 -10.50 3.30 9.20
C ASP A 81 -8.97 3.27 9.02
N TYR A 82 -8.43 3.80 7.91
CA TYR A 82 -7.00 4.09 7.75
C TYR A 82 -6.52 5.07 8.84
N TYR A 83 -7.25 6.18 9.06
CA TYR A 83 -6.90 7.14 10.12
C TYR A 83 -6.92 6.49 11.51
N LEU A 84 -7.92 5.64 11.78
CA LEU A 84 -7.99 4.90 13.04
C LEU A 84 -6.87 3.86 13.19
N ALA A 85 -6.38 3.31 12.08
CA ALA A 85 -5.27 2.36 12.09
C ALA A 85 -3.92 3.07 12.34
N ILE A 86 -3.65 4.17 11.64
CA ILE A 86 -2.33 4.82 11.64
C ILE A 86 -2.20 5.86 12.75
N GLY A 87 -3.20 6.71 12.96
CA GLY A 87 -3.12 7.83 13.89
C GLY A 87 -2.69 7.45 15.31
N PRO A 88 -3.32 6.46 15.98
CA PRO A 88 -2.92 6.01 17.31
C PRO A 88 -1.52 5.42 17.36
N ARG A 89 -1.10 4.70 16.31
CA ARG A 89 0.23 4.08 16.21
C ARG A 89 1.35 5.11 16.16
N VAL A 90 1.19 6.12 15.33
CA VAL A 90 2.14 7.24 15.21
C VAL A 90 2.16 8.04 16.51
N THR A 91 1.01 8.40 17.06
CA THR A 91 0.90 9.15 18.32
C THR A 91 1.59 8.44 19.48
N ASP A 92 1.43 7.12 19.60
CA ASP A 92 2.09 6.30 20.62
C ASP A 92 3.64 6.37 20.50
N ARG A 93 4.18 6.29 19.26
CA ARG A 93 5.64 6.39 19.02
C ARG A 93 6.19 7.77 19.33
N ILE A 94 5.47 8.83 19.01
CA ILE A 94 5.83 10.20 19.38
C ILE A 94 5.86 10.34 20.92
N GLY A 95 4.83 9.83 21.60
CA GLY A 95 4.72 9.93 23.06
C GLY A 95 5.76 9.12 23.84
N LYS A 96 6.15 7.95 23.32
CA LYS A 96 7.16 7.08 23.95
C LYS A 96 8.61 7.60 23.83
N ALA A 97 8.90 8.37 22.81
CA ALA A 97 10.25 8.84 22.53
C ALA A 97 10.45 10.30 22.99
N ARG A 98 10.96 10.49 24.21
CA ARG A 98 11.20 11.83 24.78
C ARG A 98 12.20 12.68 23.97
N SER A 99 13.07 12.05 23.21
CA SER A 99 14.05 12.74 22.34
C SER A 99 13.42 13.37 21.10
N ILE A 100 12.21 12.96 20.71
CA ILE A 100 11.52 13.53 19.56
C ILE A 100 10.89 14.87 19.97
N GLN A 101 11.42 15.99 19.44
CA GLN A 101 10.94 17.34 19.67
C GLN A 101 10.39 17.99 18.39
N SER A 102 10.89 17.55 17.24
CA SER A 102 10.53 18.07 15.91
C SER A 102 10.10 16.93 14.99
N ILE A 103 8.95 17.11 14.37
CA ILE A 103 8.31 16.11 13.50
C ILE A 103 8.06 16.74 12.12
N LEU A 104 8.50 16.03 11.06
CA LEU A 104 8.18 16.35 9.68
C LEU A 104 7.18 15.31 9.15
N ASP A 105 6.02 15.77 8.74
CA ASP A 105 4.97 14.94 8.11
C ASP A 105 4.96 15.18 6.60
N VAL A 106 5.42 14.19 5.85
CA VAL A 106 5.61 14.24 4.40
C VAL A 106 4.34 13.75 3.71
N GLY A 107 3.86 14.50 2.72
CA GLY A 107 2.59 14.21 2.07
C GLY A 107 1.41 14.40 3.04
N CYS A 108 1.47 15.45 3.87
CA CYS A 108 0.46 15.69 4.91
C CYS A 108 -0.96 15.95 4.38
N GLY A 109 -1.12 16.18 3.07
CA GLY A 109 -2.37 16.52 2.43
C GLY A 109 -3.03 17.73 3.10
N ALA A 110 -4.32 17.64 3.36
CA ALA A 110 -5.07 18.68 4.07
C ALA A 110 -4.75 18.76 5.58
N GLY A 111 -3.80 17.99 6.10
CA GLY A 111 -3.34 18.06 7.47
C GLY A 111 -4.23 17.37 8.52
N ILE A 112 -5.06 16.42 8.12
CA ILE A 112 -6.01 15.73 9.03
C ILE A 112 -5.26 15.06 10.19
N LEU A 113 -4.28 14.20 9.90
CA LEU A 113 -3.48 13.53 10.93
C LEU A 113 -2.43 14.47 11.55
N THR A 114 -1.81 15.34 10.77
CA THR A 114 -0.80 16.30 11.27
C THR A 114 -1.40 17.19 12.36
N THR A 115 -2.62 17.74 12.15
CA THR A 115 -3.31 18.55 13.16
C THR A 115 -3.76 17.73 14.36
N PHE A 116 -4.09 16.45 14.17
CA PHE A 116 -4.34 15.53 15.28
C PHE A 116 -3.10 15.32 16.14
N TYR A 117 -1.96 15.00 15.52
CA TYR A 117 -0.70 14.80 16.22
C TYR A 117 -0.26 16.05 16.98
N ALA A 118 -0.36 17.22 16.35
CA ALA A 118 -0.01 18.50 16.97
C ALA A 118 -0.89 18.80 18.21
N ARG A 119 -2.16 18.46 18.17
CA ARG A 119 -3.09 18.62 19.30
C ARG A 119 -2.77 17.65 20.44
N GLU A 120 -2.45 16.39 20.14
CA GLU A 120 -2.13 15.37 21.16
C GLU A 120 -0.73 15.59 21.80
N HIS A 121 0.16 16.32 21.12
CA HIS A 121 1.53 16.62 21.58
C HIS A 121 1.83 18.12 21.51
N PRO A 122 1.22 18.95 22.37
CA PRO A 122 1.37 20.41 22.34
C PRO A 122 2.81 20.89 22.67
N ASP A 123 3.63 20.03 23.25
CA ASP A 123 5.03 20.26 23.59
C ASP A 123 6.01 19.92 22.44
N ARG A 124 5.50 19.48 21.29
CA ARG A 124 6.29 19.12 20.10
C ARG A 124 6.02 20.09 18.97
N ARG A 125 6.98 20.21 18.04
CA ARG A 125 6.85 21.03 16.83
C ARG A 125 6.59 20.14 15.62
N PHE A 126 5.63 20.52 14.79
CA PHE A 126 5.26 19.82 13.59
C PHE A 126 5.42 20.70 12.36
N VAL A 127 5.94 20.12 11.29
CA VAL A 127 5.94 20.70 9.95
C VAL A 127 5.29 19.69 9.03
N GLY A 128 4.19 20.07 8.38
CA GLY A 128 3.56 19.28 7.33
C GLY A 128 3.95 19.81 5.97
N ILE A 129 4.39 18.94 5.06
CA ILE A 129 4.71 19.31 3.68
C ILE A 129 3.86 18.52 2.69
N ASP A 130 3.41 19.19 1.63
CA ASP A 130 2.67 18.57 0.53
C ASP A 130 2.86 19.37 -0.77
N ARG A 131 2.70 18.72 -1.92
CA ARG A 131 2.80 19.35 -3.24
C ARG A 131 1.56 20.17 -3.62
N SER A 132 0.40 19.83 -3.07
CA SER A 132 -0.88 20.50 -3.33
C SER A 132 -0.98 21.81 -2.54
N SER A 133 -0.96 22.93 -3.24
CA SER A 133 -1.09 24.25 -2.64
C SER A 133 -2.45 24.46 -1.97
N ALA A 134 -3.52 23.91 -2.55
CA ALA A 134 -4.86 23.98 -1.99
C ALA A 134 -5.00 23.12 -0.71
N SER A 135 -4.36 21.94 -0.68
CA SER A 135 -4.29 21.11 0.53
C SER A 135 -3.56 21.83 1.67
N ILE A 136 -2.43 22.45 1.38
CA ILE A 136 -1.66 23.22 2.37
C ILE A 136 -2.45 24.45 2.88
N ALA A 137 -3.11 25.18 1.99
CA ALA A 137 -3.97 26.29 2.40
C ALA A 137 -5.11 25.81 3.32
N ARG A 138 -5.69 24.65 3.01
CA ARG A 138 -6.72 24.01 3.85
C ARG A 138 -6.16 23.59 5.20
N ALA A 139 -5.01 22.92 5.24
CA ALA A 139 -4.33 22.47 6.46
C ALA A 139 -4.03 23.66 7.39
N THR A 140 -3.49 24.74 6.84
CA THR A 140 -3.17 25.97 7.58
C THR A 140 -4.42 26.59 8.19
N LYS A 141 -5.49 26.71 7.41
CA LYS A 141 -6.78 27.25 7.89
C LYS A 141 -7.36 26.40 9.04
N GLN A 142 -7.28 25.07 8.92
CA GLN A 142 -7.80 24.16 9.93
C GLN A 142 -6.97 24.18 11.21
N ALA A 143 -5.64 24.25 11.11
CA ALA A 143 -4.78 24.40 12.28
C ALA A 143 -5.10 25.70 13.06
N GLN A 144 -5.32 26.82 12.36
CA GLN A 144 -5.75 28.08 12.97
C GLN A 144 -7.12 27.94 13.66
N ALA A 145 -8.09 27.29 13.01
CA ALA A 145 -9.43 27.05 13.58
C ALA A 145 -9.38 26.14 14.82
N LEU A 146 -8.41 25.23 14.91
CA LEU A 146 -8.14 24.39 16.08
C LEU A 146 -7.31 25.11 17.16
N GLY A 147 -6.84 26.33 16.92
CA GLY A 147 -5.99 27.08 17.85
C GLY A 147 -4.61 26.49 18.05
N LEU A 148 -4.11 25.71 17.06
CA LEU A 148 -2.78 25.09 17.15
C LEU A 148 -1.69 26.09 16.81
N THR A 149 -0.69 26.20 17.67
CA THR A 149 0.47 27.11 17.51
C THR A 149 1.79 26.37 17.26
N ASN A 150 1.75 25.04 17.35
CA ASN A 150 2.90 24.15 17.27
C ASN A 150 2.99 23.39 15.95
N VAL A 151 2.23 23.80 14.92
CA VAL A 151 2.27 23.20 13.59
C VAL A 151 2.34 24.27 12.51
N GLN A 152 3.14 23.98 11.47
CA GLN A 152 3.27 24.79 10.25
C GLN A 152 3.09 23.88 9.03
N PHE A 153 2.66 24.48 7.91
CA PHE A 153 2.44 23.77 6.66
C PHE A 153 3.15 24.50 5.52
N GLU A 154 3.84 23.73 4.66
CA GLU A 154 4.61 24.25 3.55
C GLU A 154 4.27 23.51 2.25
N CYS A 155 4.01 24.27 1.18
CA CYS A 155 3.84 23.71 -0.15
C CYS A 155 5.22 23.41 -0.75
N LEU A 156 5.58 22.12 -0.83
CA LEU A 156 6.92 21.71 -1.24
C LEU A 156 6.86 20.36 -1.96
N ASP A 157 7.54 20.28 -3.10
CA ASP A 157 7.80 19.02 -3.80
C ASP A 157 9.14 18.44 -3.33
N LEU A 158 9.05 17.39 -2.54
CA LEU A 158 10.21 16.73 -1.95
C LEU A 158 11.17 16.11 -2.98
N GLU A 159 10.71 15.82 -4.19
CA GLU A 159 11.57 15.30 -5.25
C GLU A 159 12.53 16.36 -5.78
N HIS A 160 12.07 17.62 -5.85
CA HIS A 160 12.80 18.72 -6.46
C HIS A 160 13.44 19.69 -5.44
N MET A 161 12.87 19.80 -4.26
CA MET A 161 13.32 20.73 -3.24
C MET A 161 13.43 20.06 -1.85
N PRO A 162 14.61 20.07 -1.23
CA PRO A 162 14.74 19.57 0.13
C PRO A 162 14.04 20.54 1.11
N PRO A 163 13.34 20.02 2.13
CA PRO A 163 12.92 20.85 3.26
C PRO A 163 14.12 21.44 3.99
N THR A 164 13.92 22.53 4.72
CA THR A 164 15.02 23.25 5.39
C THR A 164 15.16 22.90 6.87
N HIS A 165 14.24 22.09 7.42
CA HIS A 165 14.17 21.85 8.86
C HIS A 165 14.67 20.45 9.22
N PHE A 166 15.70 20.38 10.08
CA PHE A 166 16.08 19.12 10.72
C PHE A 166 14.96 18.60 11.62
N SER A 167 14.72 17.29 11.56
CA SER A 167 13.65 16.64 12.29
C SER A 167 14.14 15.41 13.06
N ASP A 168 13.59 15.23 14.26
CA ASP A 168 13.84 14.05 15.08
C ASP A 168 12.98 12.87 14.65
N LEU A 169 11.85 13.15 14.01
CA LEU A 169 10.98 12.15 13.42
C LEU A 169 10.48 12.63 12.06
N VAL A 170 10.60 11.76 11.07
CA VAL A 170 9.98 11.90 9.75
C VAL A 170 8.84 10.89 9.64
N LEU A 171 7.67 11.36 9.23
CA LEU A 171 6.51 10.54 8.90
C LEU A 171 6.36 10.51 7.38
N ALA A 172 6.27 9.31 6.80
CA ALA A 172 6.01 9.09 5.38
C ALA A 172 4.94 7.99 5.25
N THR A 173 3.70 8.39 5.01
CA THR A 173 2.57 7.46 4.90
C THR A 173 1.85 7.68 3.59
N HIS A 174 1.89 6.67 2.70
CA HIS A 174 1.34 6.71 1.33
C HIS A 174 1.89 7.87 0.48
N VAL A 175 3.20 8.12 0.56
CA VAL A 175 3.83 9.24 -0.14
C VAL A 175 5.11 8.87 -0.91
N LEU A 176 5.77 7.78 -0.54
CA LEU A 176 7.04 7.39 -1.15
C LEU A 176 6.86 6.51 -2.38
N VAL A 177 5.89 5.60 -2.37
CA VAL A 177 5.65 4.62 -3.43
C VAL A 177 4.29 4.87 -4.07
N GLN A 178 4.31 5.28 -5.35
CA GLN A 178 3.10 5.40 -6.16
C GLN A 178 2.74 4.02 -6.75
N ALA A 179 2.10 3.19 -5.93
CA ALA A 179 1.81 1.80 -6.25
C ALA A 179 0.96 1.58 -7.51
N GLU A 180 0.17 2.58 -7.91
CA GLU A 180 -0.70 2.52 -9.09
C GLU A 180 0.08 2.73 -10.40
N GLN A 181 1.26 3.35 -10.34
CA GLN A 181 2.03 3.75 -11.51
C GLN A 181 3.26 2.87 -11.76
N ASP A 182 3.77 2.17 -10.74
CA ASP A 182 4.98 1.37 -10.86
C ASP A 182 4.75 -0.08 -10.41
N PRO A 183 5.01 -1.08 -11.27
CA PRO A 183 4.86 -2.49 -10.91
C PRO A 183 5.90 -2.97 -9.89
N GLY A 184 7.00 -2.23 -9.70
CA GLY A 184 8.10 -2.62 -8.85
C GLY A 184 9.23 -3.35 -9.58
N VAL A 185 10.00 -4.13 -8.84
CA VAL A 185 11.10 -4.95 -9.38
C VAL A 185 10.66 -6.41 -9.46
N PRO A 186 10.76 -7.06 -10.63
CA PRO A 186 10.35 -8.44 -10.79
C PRO A 186 11.22 -9.41 -9.97
N SER A 187 10.70 -10.60 -9.66
CA SER A 187 11.49 -11.71 -9.16
C SER A 187 12.45 -12.23 -10.25
N ARG A 188 13.48 -13.00 -9.86
CA ARG A 188 14.45 -13.58 -10.79
C ARG A 188 13.81 -14.45 -11.87
N SER A 189 12.73 -15.13 -11.50
CA SER A 189 11.92 -15.94 -12.41
C SER A 189 10.53 -16.14 -11.83
N TRP A 190 9.61 -16.64 -12.64
CA TRP A 190 8.21 -16.86 -12.24
C TRP A 190 8.04 -17.88 -11.08
N ASN A 191 8.99 -18.78 -10.87
CA ASN A 191 8.93 -19.85 -9.88
C ASN A 191 9.59 -19.50 -8.53
N THR A 192 9.97 -18.24 -8.33
CA THR A 192 10.56 -17.78 -7.07
C THR A 192 9.97 -16.42 -6.66
N PHE A 193 10.05 -16.12 -5.37
CA PHE A 193 9.76 -14.79 -4.84
C PHE A 193 11.04 -13.97 -4.62
N GLU A 194 12.22 -14.56 -4.84
CA GLU A 194 13.51 -13.89 -4.66
C GLU A 194 13.71 -12.80 -5.72
N ARG A 195 13.94 -11.56 -5.28
CA ARG A 195 14.21 -10.44 -6.18
C ARG A 195 15.64 -10.46 -6.66
N ALA A 196 15.82 -10.16 -7.94
CA ALA A 196 17.13 -9.95 -8.50
C ALA A 196 17.92 -8.92 -7.67
N GLY A 197 19.16 -9.26 -7.32
CA GLY A 197 20.05 -8.40 -6.55
C GLY A 197 20.81 -7.38 -7.39
N GLU A 198 20.44 -7.21 -8.65
CA GLU A 198 21.13 -6.39 -9.62
C GLU A 198 20.98 -4.91 -9.26
N SER A 199 22.14 -4.26 -9.10
CA SER A 199 22.20 -2.83 -8.73
C SER A 199 21.53 -1.93 -9.77
N GLU A 200 21.53 -2.35 -11.03
CA GLU A 200 20.89 -1.60 -12.12
C GLU A 200 19.37 -1.57 -12.01
N LEU A 201 18.73 -2.70 -11.70
CA LEU A 201 17.28 -2.77 -11.51
C LEU A 201 16.83 -1.95 -10.30
N GLN A 202 17.62 -1.97 -9.21
CA GLN A 202 17.36 -1.16 -8.04
C GLN A 202 17.51 0.34 -8.36
N ALA A 203 18.58 0.73 -9.04
CA ALA A 203 18.82 2.12 -9.43
C ALA A 203 17.76 2.62 -10.41
N ASP A 204 17.31 1.77 -11.32
CA ASP A 204 16.22 2.08 -12.25
C ASP A 204 14.90 2.29 -11.49
N PHE A 205 14.56 1.42 -10.57
CA PHE A 205 13.39 1.59 -9.70
C PHE A 205 13.45 2.92 -8.94
N GLU A 206 14.57 3.24 -8.31
CA GLU A 206 14.71 4.48 -7.55
C GLU A 206 14.61 5.73 -8.44
N ARG A 207 15.11 5.67 -9.67
CA ARG A 207 15.06 6.77 -10.64
C ARG A 207 13.65 6.98 -11.20
N ARG A 208 12.99 5.92 -11.72
CA ARG A 208 11.68 6.06 -12.35
C ARG A 208 10.56 6.36 -11.36
N THR A 209 10.70 5.95 -10.11
CA THR A 209 9.74 6.27 -9.05
C THR A 209 10.04 7.59 -8.34
N GLY A 210 11.22 8.17 -8.53
CA GLY A 210 11.68 9.37 -7.81
C GLY A 210 11.98 9.12 -6.32
N ILE A 211 11.85 7.87 -5.84
CA ILE A 211 12.02 7.53 -4.42
C ILE A 211 13.46 7.78 -3.95
N GLY A 212 14.45 7.60 -4.83
CA GLY A 212 15.86 7.84 -4.52
C GLY A 212 16.09 9.26 -4.03
N ALA A 213 15.71 10.27 -4.83
CA ALA A 213 15.87 11.69 -4.48
C ALA A 213 15.08 12.06 -3.22
N ARG A 214 13.83 11.58 -3.09
CA ARG A 214 13.01 11.84 -1.89
C ARG A 214 13.66 11.29 -0.63
N LEU A 215 14.15 10.05 -0.64
CA LEU A 215 14.81 9.46 0.52
C LEU A 215 16.16 10.13 0.83
N ASP A 216 16.91 10.58 -0.18
CA ASP A 216 18.15 11.32 0.04
C ASP A 216 17.88 12.65 0.77
N HIS A 217 16.87 13.40 0.34
CA HIS A 217 16.44 14.63 0.99
C HIS A 217 15.97 14.36 2.44
N LEU A 218 15.11 13.37 2.65
CA LEU A 218 14.62 13.03 4.00
C LEU A 218 15.74 12.55 4.92
N ASN A 219 16.64 11.73 4.40
CA ASN A 219 17.77 11.25 5.19
C ASN A 219 18.73 12.38 5.58
N ALA A 220 18.96 13.37 4.72
CA ALA A 220 19.78 14.53 5.03
C ALA A 220 19.20 15.38 6.17
N LEU A 221 17.88 15.42 6.32
CA LEU A 221 17.17 16.19 7.35
C LEU A 221 16.99 15.45 8.66
N LEU A 222 17.13 14.14 8.65
CA LEU A 222 16.97 13.34 9.85
C LEU A 222 18.13 13.59 10.82
N SER A 223 17.83 13.94 12.06
CA SER A 223 18.86 14.13 13.10
C SER A 223 19.68 12.85 13.33
N ALA A 224 20.84 12.96 13.98
CA ALA A 224 21.74 11.82 14.18
C ALA A 224 21.09 10.64 14.94
N GLN A 225 20.13 10.91 15.81
CA GLN A 225 19.33 9.91 16.53
C GLN A 225 17.88 9.90 16.02
N GLY A 226 17.64 10.49 14.85
CA GLY A 226 16.32 10.65 14.28
C GLY A 226 15.72 9.32 13.87
N ARG A 227 14.40 9.31 13.82
CA ARG A 227 13.57 8.15 13.45
C ARG A 227 12.74 8.47 12.22
N MET A 228 12.39 7.43 11.48
CA MET A 228 11.46 7.55 10.37
C MET A 228 10.35 6.50 10.56
N ILE A 229 9.12 6.92 10.36
CA ILE A 229 7.98 6.02 10.25
C ILE A 229 7.57 5.97 8.79
N VAL A 230 7.50 4.75 8.24
CA VAL A 230 7.10 4.51 6.85
C VAL A 230 5.95 3.52 6.81
N PHE A 231 4.88 3.91 6.11
CA PHE A 231 3.75 3.03 5.81
C PHE A 231 3.29 3.27 4.38
N GLU A 232 3.51 2.29 3.51
CA GLU A 232 3.32 2.42 2.07
C GLU A 232 2.57 1.21 1.50
N LYS A 233 2.01 1.35 0.30
CA LYS A 233 1.35 0.26 -0.44
C LYS A 233 2.39 -0.73 -0.99
N THR A 234 3.02 -1.46 -0.10
CA THR A 234 4.14 -2.36 -0.38
C THR A 234 3.90 -3.81 0.06
N ARG A 235 2.65 -4.26 0.09
CA ARG A 235 2.35 -5.67 0.37
C ARG A 235 3.06 -6.60 -0.61
N GLN A 236 3.03 -6.28 -1.90
CA GLN A 236 3.73 -7.06 -2.92
C GLN A 236 5.25 -6.91 -2.78
N LEU A 237 5.97 -8.04 -2.80
CA LEU A 237 7.42 -8.06 -2.71
C LEU A 237 8.09 -7.26 -3.83
N ALA A 238 7.47 -7.20 -5.00
CA ALA A 238 7.94 -6.40 -6.13
C ALA A 238 8.17 -4.92 -5.77
N ARG A 239 7.43 -4.37 -4.81
CA ARG A 239 7.57 -2.99 -4.31
C ARG A 239 8.25 -2.95 -2.93
N ARG A 240 7.96 -3.92 -2.07
CA ARG A 240 8.47 -3.99 -0.71
C ARG A 240 9.99 -4.12 -0.67
N VAL A 241 10.53 -5.10 -1.38
CA VAL A 241 11.97 -5.35 -1.37
C VAL A 241 12.79 -4.18 -1.89
N PRO A 242 12.47 -3.56 -3.06
CA PRO A 242 13.23 -2.39 -3.50
C PRO A 242 13.07 -1.17 -2.57
N LEU A 243 11.91 -0.96 -1.93
CA LEU A 243 11.77 0.07 -0.90
C LEU A 243 12.70 -0.20 0.30
N GLN A 244 12.70 -1.43 0.83
CA GLN A 244 13.57 -1.83 1.94
C GLN A 244 15.05 -1.64 1.60
N ARG A 245 15.47 -2.01 0.39
CA ARG A 245 16.83 -1.81 -0.12
C ARG A 245 17.18 -0.32 -0.22
N ALA A 246 16.27 0.51 -0.72
CA ALA A 246 16.46 1.96 -0.80
C ALA A 246 16.63 2.61 0.57
N LEU A 247 15.86 2.19 1.56
CA LEU A 247 15.97 2.63 2.96
C LEU A 247 17.30 2.18 3.58
N ALA A 248 17.63 0.88 3.42
CA ALA A 248 18.87 0.31 3.95
C ALA A 248 20.14 0.94 3.34
N ALA A 249 20.14 1.25 2.04
CA ALA A 249 21.24 1.92 1.35
C ALA A 249 21.54 3.31 1.93
N ARG A 250 20.56 3.93 2.61
CA ARG A 250 20.71 5.23 3.29
C ARG A 250 21.03 5.09 4.77
N GLY A 251 21.42 3.89 5.20
CA GLY A 251 21.80 3.61 6.59
C GLY A 251 20.61 3.59 7.56
N LEU A 252 19.38 3.44 7.05
CA LEU A 252 18.18 3.26 7.86
C LEU A 252 17.96 1.78 8.13
N GLY A 253 17.74 1.43 9.40
CA GLY A 253 17.45 0.06 9.82
C GLY A 253 16.22 0.00 10.74
N LEU A 254 15.65 -1.18 10.86
CA LEU A 254 14.50 -1.43 11.73
C LEU A 254 14.89 -1.24 13.20
N ILE A 255 14.08 -0.53 13.96
CA ILE A 255 14.25 -0.37 15.42
C ILE A 255 13.16 -1.08 16.22
N GLU A 256 12.11 -1.55 15.56
CA GLU A 256 11.09 -2.45 16.10
C GLU A 256 10.65 -3.45 15.03
N GLN A 257 9.95 -4.50 15.45
CA GLN A 257 9.36 -5.47 14.51
C GLN A 257 8.33 -4.78 13.61
N PRO A 258 8.39 -4.94 12.29
CA PRO A 258 7.37 -4.43 11.38
C PRO A 258 5.98 -4.98 11.74
N GLU A 259 4.96 -4.12 11.67
CA GLU A 259 3.58 -4.48 11.98
C GLU A 259 2.76 -4.47 10.68
N LEU A 260 2.14 -5.60 10.32
CA LEU A 260 1.17 -5.67 9.24
C LEU A 260 -0.12 -4.94 9.65
N ILE A 261 -0.54 -3.96 8.85
CA ILE A 261 -1.73 -3.19 9.14
C ILE A 261 -2.78 -3.44 8.05
N ARG A 262 -3.94 -3.91 8.48
CA ARG A 262 -5.14 -4.02 7.66
C ARG A 262 -6.19 -3.04 8.17
N TYR A 263 -6.93 -2.44 7.25
CA TYR A 263 -8.03 -1.54 7.56
C TYR A 263 -9.09 -1.63 6.47
N ARG A 264 -10.26 -1.01 6.68
CA ARG A 264 -11.33 -0.98 5.69
C ARG A 264 -11.33 0.33 4.91
N LEU A 265 -11.54 0.23 3.60
CA LEU A 265 -11.99 1.31 2.75
C LEU A 265 -13.47 1.06 2.46
N VAL A 266 -14.32 1.45 3.43
CA VAL A 266 -15.74 1.12 3.52
C VAL A 266 -15.97 -0.39 3.64
N GLU A 267 -16.20 -1.13 2.57
CA GLU A 267 -16.38 -2.59 2.57
C GLU A 267 -15.09 -3.33 2.22
N GLU A 268 -14.26 -2.76 1.36
CA GLU A 268 -13.00 -3.37 0.93
C GLU A 268 -11.97 -3.40 2.05
N ILE A 269 -11.26 -4.53 2.17
CA ILE A 269 -10.12 -4.65 3.09
C ILE A 269 -8.85 -4.19 2.35
N ALA A 270 -8.29 -3.09 2.80
CA ALA A 270 -6.96 -2.66 2.36
C ALA A 270 -5.89 -3.34 3.20
N ASP A 271 -4.91 -3.92 2.52
CA ASP A 271 -3.73 -4.54 3.09
C ASP A 271 -2.52 -3.93 2.37
N ASP A 272 -2.05 -2.81 2.89
CA ASP A 272 -1.00 -2.03 2.23
C ASP A 272 0.41 -2.57 2.52
N GLY A 273 0.56 -3.36 3.57
CA GLY A 273 1.85 -3.95 3.94
C GLY A 273 2.34 -3.52 5.32
N PRO A 274 3.66 -3.67 5.57
CA PRO A 274 4.22 -3.41 6.89
C PRO A 274 4.31 -1.91 7.23
N PHE A 275 4.02 -1.61 8.48
CA PHE A 275 4.34 -0.34 9.13
C PHE A 275 5.74 -0.44 9.74
N TYR A 276 6.64 0.40 9.28
CA TYR A 276 8.04 0.41 9.68
C TYR A 276 8.34 1.56 10.64
N VAL A 277 9.13 1.26 11.68
CA VAL A 277 9.79 2.28 12.49
C VAL A 277 11.28 2.09 12.36
N LEU A 278 11.94 3.11 11.82
CA LEU A 278 13.32 3.08 11.38
C LEU A 278 14.17 4.05 12.19
N GLY A 279 15.44 3.76 12.31
CA GLY A 279 16.45 4.63 12.89
C GLY A 279 17.75 4.55 12.12
N ARG A 280 18.69 5.48 12.39
CA ARG A 280 20.03 5.40 11.85
C ARG A 280 20.80 4.25 12.48
N GLY A 281 21.50 3.51 11.63
CA GLY A 281 22.24 2.31 12.01
C GLY A 281 21.36 1.05 11.98
N ALA A 282 21.95 -0.04 11.53
CA ALA A 282 21.26 -1.32 11.47
C ALA A 282 21.04 -1.89 12.88
N SER A 283 19.81 -2.21 13.21
CA SER A 283 19.53 -3.09 14.36
C SER A 283 20.03 -4.49 14.02
N ARG A 284 20.77 -5.12 14.97
CA ARG A 284 21.10 -6.55 14.86
C ARG A 284 19.95 -7.45 15.25
N GLN A 285 18.88 -6.89 15.80
CA GLN A 285 17.77 -7.64 16.37
C GLN A 285 16.62 -7.85 15.37
N PHE A 286 16.43 -6.90 14.44
CA PHE A 286 15.34 -6.95 13.45
C PHE A 286 15.92 -7.02 12.06
N HIS A 287 15.31 -7.85 11.20
CA HIS A 287 15.73 -8.05 9.83
C HIS A 287 14.61 -7.64 8.87
N TRP A 288 15.00 -7.16 7.70
CA TRP A 288 14.09 -6.94 6.60
C TRP A 288 13.50 -8.28 6.15
N ASP A 289 12.20 -8.31 5.91
CA ASP A 289 11.50 -9.50 5.44
C ASP A 289 11.29 -9.39 3.92
N ASP A 290 11.93 -10.31 3.19
CA ASP A 290 11.83 -10.46 1.74
C ASP A 290 11.00 -11.69 1.31
N SER A 291 10.36 -12.34 2.26
CA SER A 291 9.46 -13.46 2.03
C SER A 291 8.02 -13.00 1.79
N PRO A 292 7.22 -13.76 1.03
CA PRO A 292 5.78 -13.52 0.96
C PRO A 292 5.17 -13.59 2.36
N GLU A 293 4.28 -12.63 2.65
CA GLU A 293 3.52 -12.67 3.90
C GLU A 293 2.56 -13.85 3.91
N PRO A 294 2.24 -14.37 5.12
CA PRO A 294 1.14 -15.32 5.24
C PRO A 294 -0.13 -14.77 4.60
N ASP A 295 -0.69 -15.52 3.69
CA ASP A 295 -1.91 -15.15 2.98
C ASP A 295 -3.13 -15.90 3.52
N GLU A 296 -4.32 -15.52 3.04
CA GLU A 296 -5.60 -16.12 3.40
C GLU A 296 -6.04 -17.19 2.38
N GLY A 297 -5.10 -17.73 1.62
CA GLY A 297 -5.38 -18.81 0.68
C GLY A 297 -6.04 -20.00 1.35
N PRO A 298 -6.98 -20.68 0.70
CA PRO A 298 -7.68 -21.81 1.28
C PRO A 298 -6.70 -22.95 1.59
N PRO A 299 -6.86 -23.64 2.73
CA PRO A 299 -6.00 -24.76 3.08
C PRO A 299 -6.18 -25.90 2.07
N PHE A 300 -5.08 -26.49 1.64
CA PHE A 300 -5.10 -27.64 0.73
C PHE A 300 -5.20 -28.95 1.53
N ASP A 301 -6.34 -29.63 1.41
CA ASP A 301 -6.62 -30.90 2.08
C ASP A 301 -7.01 -31.99 1.09
N ARG A 302 -6.07 -32.87 0.76
CA ARG A 302 -6.30 -34.00 -0.17
C ARG A 302 -7.42 -34.95 0.25
N ALA A 303 -7.69 -35.06 1.55
CA ALA A 303 -8.75 -35.95 2.01
C ALA A 303 -10.13 -35.40 1.64
N LYS A 304 -10.28 -34.08 1.60
CA LYS A 304 -11.51 -33.43 1.18
C LYS A 304 -11.74 -33.53 -0.33
N LEU A 305 -10.68 -33.52 -1.14
CA LEU A 305 -10.80 -33.70 -2.59
C LEU A 305 -11.41 -35.05 -2.97
N LYS A 306 -11.19 -36.08 -2.15
CA LYS A 306 -11.69 -37.47 -2.39
C LYS A 306 -13.12 -37.71 -1.87
N SER A 307 -13.69 -36.82 -1.09
CA SER A 307 -15.00 -37.02 -0.46
C SER A 307 -16.21 -36.71 -1.35
N GLY A 308 -15.98 -36.34 -2.59
CA GLY A 308 -17.04 -35.97 -3.56
C GLY A 308 -17.53 -34.54 -3.30
N LEU A 309 -17.58 -33.73 -4.35
CA LEU A 309 -18.10 -32.39 -4.26
C LEU A 309 -19.61 -32.39 -4.15
N THR A 310 -20.09 -31.45 -3.37
CA THR A 310 -21.53 -31.20 -3.23
C THR A 310 -22.08 -30.42 -4.41
N ASP A 311 -21.25 -29.68 -5.14
CA ASP A 311 -21.62 -28.88 -6.32
C ASP A 311 -20.71 -29.26 -7.52
N PRO A 312 -21.26 -29.81 -8.60
CA PRO A 312 -20.49 -30.18 -9.79
C PRO A 312 -19.90 -28.95 -10.54
N ASP A 313 -20.38 -27.73 -10.24
CA ASP A 313 -19.91 -26.50 -10.87
C ASP A 313 -18.73 -25.84 -10.13
N GLU A 314 -18.45 -26.26 -8.88
CA GLU A 314 -17.30 -25.74 -8.12
C GLU A 314 -16.00 -26.47 -8.47
N PRO A 315 -14.83 -25.76 -8.47
CA PRO A 315 -13.52 -26.41 -8.59
C PRO A 315 -13.21 -27.26 -7.36
N LEU A 316 -12.43 -28.32 -7.53
CA LEU A 316 -11.91 -29.13 -6.41
C LEU A 316 -11.07 -28.30 -5.44
N TYR A 317 -10.32 -27.32 -6.00
CA TYR A 317 -9.53 -26.37 -5.25
C TYR A 317 -9.27 -25.14 -6.12
N GLU A 318 -9.32 -23.97 -5.52
CA GLU A 318 -8.99 -22.70 -6.17
C GLU A 318 -8.26 -21.80 -5.18
N ASN A 319 -7.11 -21.23 -5.63
CA ASN A 319 -6.30 -20.34 -4.83
C ASN A 319 -5.66 -19.27 -5.71
N HIS A 320 -5.84 -17.99 -5.35
CA HIS A 320 -5.30 -16.82 -6.05
C HIS A 320 -4.23 -16.08 -5.24
N TRP A 321 -3.68 -16.73 -4.23
CA TRP A 321 -2.70 -16.17 -3.31
C TRP A 321 -1.31 -16.74 -3.55
N PRO A 322 -0.22 -16.12 -3.03
CA PRO A 322 1.13 -16.67 -3.10
C PRO A 322 1.25 -18.14 -2.65
N SER A 323 0.43 -18.57 -1.68
CA SER A 323 0.36 -19.96 -1.23
C SER A 323 -0.06 -20.96 -2.32
N ALA A 324 -0.68 -20.51 -3.42
CA ALA A 324 -1.00 -21.36 -4.58
C ALA A 324 0.26 -22.04 -5.15
N GLN A 325 1.43 -21.38 -5.14
CA GLN A 325 2.69 -21.98 -5.55
C GLN A 325 3.05 -23.20 -4.69
N HIS A 326 2.93 -23.06 -3.38
CA HIS A 326 3.24 -24.17 -2.47
C HIS A 326 2.31 -25.37 -2.68
N VAL A 327 1.02 -25.13 -2.95
CA VAL A 327 0.08 -26.20 -3.27
C VAL A 327 0.42 -26.85 -4.60
N TRP A 328 0.73 -26.07 -5.64
CA TRP A 328 1.16 -26.57 -6.95
C TRP A 328 2.42 -27.44 -6.81
N GLU A 329 3.41 -27.05 -6.00
CA GLU A 329 4.60 -27.84 -5.71
C GLU A 329 4.29 -29.18 -5.01
N GLN A 330 3.22 -29.24 -4.23
CA GLN A 330 2.78 -30.45 -3.52
C GLN A 330 1.94 -31.42 -4.36
N LEU A 331 1.45 -31.03 -5.55
CA LEU A 331 0.69 -31.94 -6.42
C LEU A 331 1.56 -33.13 -6.81
N ARG A 332 0.95 -34.34 -6.81
CA ARG A 332 1.63 -35.60 -7.07
C ARG A 332 1.49 -36.04 -8.52
N ASP A 333 2.51 -36.73 -9.02
CA ASP A 333 2.52 -37.32 -10.37
C ASP A 333 2.07 -36.31 -11.45
N LYS A 334 2.64 -35.09 -11.36
CA LYS A 334 2.34 -34.01 -12.29
C LYS A 334 2.83 -34.32 -13.69
N HIS A 335 1.95 -34.21 -14.67
CA HIS A 335 2.23 -34.25 -16.09
C HIS A 335 1.64 -33.01 -16.76
N PHE A 336 2.51 -32.11 -17.25
CA PHE A 336 2.00 -30.96 -17.99
C PHE A 336 1.52 -31.39 -19.39
N LEU A 337 0.38 -30.84 -19.79
CA LEU A 337 -0.23 -31.05 -21.11
C LEU A 337 0.11 -29.91 -22.05
N LYS A 338 0.10 -28.69 -21.52
CA LYS A 338 0.46 -27.44 -22.20
C LYS A 338 1.21 -26.55 -21.24
N GLU A 339 2.27 -25.90 -21.71
CA GLU A 339 3.06 -24.96 -20.93
C GLU A 339 3.46 -23.77 -21.80
N THR A 340 3.36 -22.59 -21.29
CA THR A 340 3.84 -21.37 -21.95
C THR A 340 4.50 -20.46 -20.93
N THR A 341 5.72 -20.04 -21.24
CA THR A 341 6.41 -18.98 -20.50
C THR A 341 6.72 -17.84 -21.44
N LYS A 342 6.15 -16.67 -21.19
CA LYS A 342 6.43 -15.42 -21.92
C LYS A 342 7.39 -14.58 -21.10
N GLN A 343 8.38 -14.00 -21.75
CA GLN A 343 9.33 -13.06 -21.14
C GLN A 343 9.22 -11.70 -21.82
N GLU A 344 9.09 -10.64 -21.01
CA GLU A 344 9.11 -9.26 -21.46
C GLU A 344 10.54 -8.71 -21.50
N PRO A 345 10.82 -7.66 -22.29
CA PRO A 345 12.15 -7.05 -22.37
C PRO A 345 12.66 -6.48 -21.05
N ASP A 346 11.78 -6.10 -20.14
CA ASP A 346 12.11 -5.55 -18.82
C ASP A 346 12.35 -6.63 -17.75
N GLY A 347 12.43 -7.90 -18.16
CA GLY A 347 12.70 -9.06 -17.29
C GLY A 347 11.45 -9.64 -16.63
N ARG A 348 10.26 -9.06 -16.85
CA ARG A 348 9.01 -9.68 -16.38
C ARG A 348 8.78 -10.99 -17.11
N GLN A 349 8.32 -11.97 -16.36
CA GLN A 349 7.93 -13.27 -16.89
C GLN A 349 6.50 -13.60 -16.47
N LEU A 350 5.82 -14.33 -17.32
CA LEU A 350 4.53 -14.93 -17.05
C LEU A 350 4.58 -16.38 -17.49
N HIS A 351 4.15 -17.26 -16.60
CA HIS A 351 4.09 -18.70 -16.82
C HIS A 351 2.66 -19.20 -16.63
N VAL A 352 2.22 -20.02 -17.56
CA VAL A 352 0.93 -20.71 -17.50
C VAL A 352 1.14 -22.18 -17.82
N GLU A 353 0.66 -23.04 -16.95
CA GLU A 353 0.79 -24.49 -17.08
C GLU A 353 -0.57 -25.15 -16.91
N LEU A 354 -1.02 -25.89 -17.90
CA LEU A 354 -2.16 -26.81 -17.83
C LEU A 354 -1.62 -28.23 -17.72
N GLY A 355 -1.99 -28.94 -16.68
CA GLY A 355 -1.47 -30.27 -16.42
C GLY A 355 -2.46 -31.20 -15.74
N GLN A 356 -2.03 -32.42 -15.55
CA GLN A 356 -2.74 -33.47 -14.82
C GLN A 356 -1.89 -33.94 -13.65
N ALA A 357 -2.54 -34.18 -12.51
CA ALA A 357 -1.92 -34.71 -11.30
C ALA A 357 -2.78 -35.84 -10.71
N GLU A 358 -2.30 -36.54 -9.67
CA GLU A 358 -3.12 -37.53 -8.93
C GLU A 358 -4.44 -36.91 -8.43
N GLU A 359 -4.40 -35.63 -8.03
CA GLU A 359 -5.50 -34.90 -7.46
C GLU A 359 -6.56 -34.42 -8.50
N GLY A 360 -6.20 -34.34 -9.78
CA GLY A 360 -7.10 -33.87 -10.85
C GLY A 360 -6.38 -33.17 -12.00
N VAL A 361 -7.11 -32.43 -12.82
CA VAL A 361 -6.57 -31.55 -13.85
C VAL A 361 -6.40 -30.16 -13.26
N TYR A 362 -5.24 -29.53 -13.50
CA TYR A 362 -4.93 -28.23 -12.93
C TYR A 362 -4.53 -27.21 -13.98
N LEU A 363 -4.82 -25.93 -13.68
CA LEU A 363 -4.28 -24.77 -14.34
C LEU A 363 -3.49 -23.98 -13.29
N TYR A 364 -2.20 -23.80 -13.54
CA TYR A 364 -1.33 -22.99 -12.70
C TYR A 364 -0.86 -21.75 -13.47
N PHE A 365 -0.97 -20.59 -12.82
CA PHE A 365 -0.50 -19.32 -13.32
C PHE A 365 0.49 -18.71 -12.32
N ALA A 366 1.60 -18.18 -12.83
CA ALA A 366 2.58 -17.47 -12.03
C ALA A 366 3.23 -16.35 -12.82
N ASN A 367 3.58 -15.24 -12.17
CA ASN A 367 4.38 -14.19 -12.79
C ASN A 367 5.44 -13.65 -11.83
N THR A 368 6.37 -12.86 -12.37
CA THR A 368 7.46 -12.25 -11.60
C THR A 368 7.03 -11.04 -10.77
N LEU A 369 5.75 -10.66 -10.79
CA LEU A 369 5.15 -9.63 -9.94
C LEU A 369 4.32 -10.25 -8.78
N ASP A 370 4.68 -11.48 -8.38
CA ASP A 370 4.14 -12.20 -7.22
C ASP A 370 2.74 -12.77 -7.36
N GLN A 371 2.09 -12.62 -8.51
CA GLN A 371 0.80 -13.25 -8.72
C GLN A 371 0.97 -14.75 -8.88
N ARG A 372 0.14 -15.50 -8.17
CA ARG A 372 0.04 -16.96 -8.21
C ARG A 372 -1.43 -17.35 -8.22
N GLN A 373 -1.77 -18.30 -9.07
CA GLN A 373 -3.10 -18.86 -9.12
C GLN A 373 -3.02 -20.37 -9.40
N LEU A 374 -3.84 -21.13 -8.72
CA LEU A 374 -4.01 -22.55 -8.97
C LEU A 374 -5.51 -22.87 -8.97
N VAL A 375 -5.97 -23.48 -10.04
CA VAL A 375 -7.32 -24.06 -10.14
C VAL A 375 -7.18 -25.54 -10.41
N LEU A 376 -7.84 -26.37 -9.61
CA LEU A 376 -7.86 -27.82 -9.71
C LEU A 376 -9.30 -28.28 -9.93
N VAL A 377 -9.54 -29.11 -10.94
CA VAL A 377 -10.87 -29.63 -11.29
C VAL A 377 -10.85 -31.14 -11.53
N GLU A 378 -12.02 -31.74 -11.55
CA GLU A 378 -12.14 -33.14 -12.00
C GLU A 378 -11.74 -33.30 -13.48
N PRO A 379 -11.23 -34.47 -13.89
CA PRO A 379 -10.83 -34.73 -15.27
C PRO A 379 -11.92 -34.46 -16.30
N ALA A 380 -13.18 -34.65 -15.95
CA ALA A 380 -14.33 -34.36 -16.82
C ALA A 380 -14.46 -32.87 -17.20
N ARG A 381 -13.85 -31.96 -16.43
CA ARG A 381 -13.89 -30.49 -16.65
C ARG A 381 -12.63 -29.92 -17.32
N MET A 382 -11.78 -30.76 -17.86
CA MET A 382 -10.53 -30.37 -18.53
C MET A 382 -10.76 -29.31 -19.62
N ALA A 383 -11.83 -29.42 -20.41
CA ALA A 383 -12.16 -28.49 -21.50
C ALA A 383 -12.36 -27.03 -20.96
N MET A 384 -12.87 -26.88 -19.74
CA MET A 384 -13.01 -25.57 -19.10
C MET A 384 -11.63 -24.94 -18.83
N LEU A 385 -10.69 -25.70 -18.27
CA LEU A 385 -9.34 -25.20 -18.01
C LEU A 385 -8.56 -24.93 -19.31
N GLU A 386 -8.82 -25.70 -20.38
CA GLU A 386 -8.24 -25.41 -21.70
C GLU A 386 -8.75 -24.07 -22.26
N SER A 387 -10.02 -23.73 -22.06
CA SER A 387 -10.55 -22.42 -22.44
C SER A 387 -9.88 -21.30 -21.64
N TYR A 388 -9.74 -21.43 -20.33
CA TYR A 388 -9.06 -20.45 -19.48
C TYR A 388 -7.57 -20.31 -19.84
N TYR A 389 -6.88 -21.41 -20.13
CA TYR A 389 -5.52 -21.37 -20.63
C TYR A 389 -5.41 -20.50 -21.89
N GLN A 390 -6.32 -20.68 -22.86
CA GLN A 390 -6.31 -19.91 -24.11
C GLN A 390 -6.68 -18.45 -23.87
N GLU A 391 -7.67 -18.15 -23.03
CA GLU A 391 -8.06 -16.77 -22.67
C GLU A 391 -6.88 -15.99 -22.04
N ILE A 392 -6.10 -16.64 -21.17
CA ILE A 392 -4.91 -16.03 -20.59
C ILE A 392 -3.88 -15.73 -21.70
N LEU A 393 -3.61 -16.66 -22.60
CA LEU A 393 -2.67 -16.43 -23.69
C LEU A 393 -3.09 -15.30 -24.63
N ASP A 394 -4.38 -15.23 -24.95
CA ASP A 394 -4.94 -14.19 -25.82
C ASP A 394 -4.82 -12.80 -25.17
N SER A 395 -5.08 -12.73 -23.85
CA SER A 395 -4.95 -11.48 -23.08
C SER A 395 -3.50 -10.93 -23.01
N ILE A 396 -2.51 -11.81 -23.15
CA ILE A 396 -1.09 -11.47 -23.11
C ILE A 396 -0.58 -11.08 -24.51
N SER A 397 -1.28 -11.50 -25.56
CA SER A 397 -0.88 -11.29 -26.95
C SER A 397 -1.44 -10.01 -27.54
N SER A 398 -2.40 -9.38 -26.88
CA SER A 398 -3.03 -8.10 -27.21
C SER A 398 -2.40 -6.93 -26.46
#